data_1b2c0fe862f5fe9cd292e20540c1b423
#
_entry.id   1b2c0fe862f5fe9cd292e20540c1b423
#
_cell.length_a   1.000
_cell.length_b   1.000
_cell.length_c   1.000
_cell.angle_alpha   90.00
_cell.angle_beta   90.00
_cell.angle_gamma   90.00
#
_symmetry.space_group_name_H-M   'P 1'
#
loop_
_entity.id
_entity.type
_entity.pdbx_description
1 polymer ?
#
loop_
_entity_poly.entity_id
_entity_poly.type
_entity_poly.pdbx_seq_one_letter_code
_entity_poly.pdbx_strand_id
1 'polypeptide(L)'
;PKLEDYNAPVFLRPRRFGKSLLVSTLACYYDRTKAHRFEELFGGTWIGNHPTKEHNSYMIIRYDFSKMVMADTIKGLAQNFNDLNCGSVDVMVEHNRDLFGDFQFTTRGDASKMLEEVLNYARSHEFPKVYLLIDEYDNFTNQLLTAYNDPLYEEVTTNDSFLRTFFKVIKAGIGEGSIRTCFCTGVLPATMDDLTSGYNIAEILTLEPNFLNMLGFTYEETETYLRYVPVSYTHL
;
A
#
# COMPACT_ATOMS: atom_id res chain seq x y z
N PRO A 1 13.27 2.76 10.26
CA PRO A 1 14.55 2.71 9.53
C PRO A 1 14.70 1.45 8.68
N LYS A 2 14.38 0.25 9.24
CA LYS A 2 14.57 -1.03 8.53
C LYS A 2 13.73 -1.20 7.26
N LEU A 3 12.56 -0.54 7.15
CA LEU A 3 11.73 -0.57 5.95
C LEU A 3 12.38 0.13 4.75
N GLU A 4 13.32 1.05 5.01
CA GLU A 4 14.02 1.79 3.96
C GLU A 4 15.05 0.95 3.21
N ASP A 5 15.39 -0.24 3.73
CA ASP A 5 16.27 -1.21 3.06
C ASP A 5 15.55 -1.94 1.90
N TYR A 6 14.22 -1.83 1.79
CA TYR A 6 13.38 -2.58 0.87
C TYR A 6 12.67 -1.67 -0.16
N ASN A 7 12.51 -2.19 -1.39
CA ASN A 7 11.84 -1.46 -2.47
C ASN A 7 10.37 -1.91 -2.66
N ALA A 8 10.06 -3.16 -2.37
CA ALA A 8 8.72 -3.72 -2.53
C ALA A 8 8.31 -4.60 -1.34
N PRO A 9 8.35 -4.06 -0.10
CA PRO A 9 8.04 -4.82 1.10
C PRO A 9 6.55 -5.16 1.19
N VAL A 10 6.27 -6.42 1.55
CA VAL A 10 4.92 -6.93 1.80
C VAL A 10 4.82 -7.39 3.25
N PHE A 11 3.85 -6.84 3.98
CA PHE A 11 3.66 -7.14 5.38
C PHE A 11 2.28 -7.72 5.66
N LEU A 12 2.25 -8.98 6.07
CA LEU A 12 1.03 -9.75 6.29
C LEU A 12 0.74 -9.89 7.79
N ARG A 13 -0.47 -9.57 8.19
CA ARG A 13 -1.00 -9.81 9.55
C ARG A 13 -2.50 -10.09 9.49
N PRO A 14 -3.05 -10.82 10.44
CA PRO A 14 -4.50 -11.02 10.55
C PRO A 14 -5.27 -9.69 10.57
N ARG A 15 -6.57 -9.76 10.32
CA ARG A 15 -7.45 -8.59 10.48
C ARG A 15 -7.38 -8.05 11.91
N ARG A 16 -7.55 -6.73 12.08
CA ARG A 16 -7.53 -6.00 13.36
C ARG A 16 -6.18 -5.88 14.05
N PHE A 17 -5.09 -6.22 13.37
CA PHE A 17 -3.72 -6.08 13.90
C PHE A 17 -3.08 -4.68 13.66
N GLY A 18 -3.84 -3.69 13.19
CA GLY A 18 -3.34 -2.33 13.03
C GLY A 18 -2.64 -2.04 11.69
N LYS A 19 -2.78 -2.88 10.66
CA LYS A 19 -2.17 -2.69 9.33
C LYS A 19 -2.49 -1.33 8.72
N SER A 20 -3.78 -0.95 8.67
CA SER A 20 -4.22 0.33 8.10
C SER A 20 -3.73 1.54 8.91
N LEU A 21 -3.56 1.39 10.24
CA LEU A 21 -2.92 2.40 11.08
C LEU A 21 -1.45 2.56 10.72
N LEU A 22 -0.72 1.45 10.54
CA LEU A 22 0.67 1.48 10.09
C LEU A 22 0.78 2.17 8.72
N VAL A 23 -0.06 1.81 7.74
CA VAL A 23 -0.09 2.45 6.41
C VAL A 23 -0.31 3.96 6.55
N SER A 24 -1.25 4.39 7.42
CA SER A 24 -1.50 5.82 7.68
C SER A 24 -0.31 6.50 8.36
N THR A 25 0.37 5.80 9.26
CA THR A 25 1.58 6.32 9.94
C THR A 25 2.72 6.50 8.95
N LEU A 26 2.98 5.52 8.07
CA LEU A 26 3.99 5.62 7.02
C LEU A 26 3.67 6.75 6.04
N ALA A 27 2.39 6.88 5.64
CA ALA A 27 1.95 7.99 4.81
C ALA A 27 2.28 9.34 5.44
N CYS A 28 2.02 9.52 6.74
CA CYS A 28 2.34 10.76 7.44
C CYS A 28 3.85 10.98 7.60
N TYR A 29 4.61 9.91 7.85
CA TYR A 29 6.05 9.98 8.09
C TYR A 29 6.84 10.37 6.85
N TYR A 30 6.48 9.80 5.70
CA TYR A 30 7.21 10.00 4.45
C TYR A 30 6.69 11.17 3.60
N ASP A 31 5.48 11.68 3.86
CA ASP A 31 4.83 12.73 3.09
C ASP A 31 5.54 14.08 3.21
N ARG A 32 6.13 14.57 2.11
CA ARG A 32 6.78 15.88 2.05
C ARG A 32 5.86 17.05 2.44
N THR A 33 4.57 16.93 2.15
CA THR A 33 3.60 17.99 2.42
C THR A 33 3.29 18.14 3.91
N LYS A 34 3.66 17.14 4.73
CA LYS A 34 3.44 17.11 6.18
C LYS A 34 4.66 17.50 7.01
N ALA A 35 5.76 17.94 6.37
CA ALA A 35 6.98 18.34 7.07
C ALA A 35 6.73 19.39 8.17
N HIS A 36 5.83 20.34 7.93
CA HIS A 36 5.47 21.39 8.89
C HIS A 36 4.71 20.86 10.13
N ARG A 37 4.21 19.63 10.11
CA ARG A 37 3.49 18.97 11.21
C ARG A 37 4.29 17.82 11.84
N PHE A 38 5.54 17.64 11.45
CA PHE A 38 6.32 16.48 11.88
C PHE A 38 6.42 16.38 13.41
N GLU A 39 6.70 17.48 14.09
CA GLU A 39 6.79 17.52 15.56
C GLU A 39 5.44 17.22 16.23
N GLU A 40 4.33 17.74 15.68
CA GLU A 40 2.98 17.44 16.16
C GLU A 40 2.66 15.94 16.05
N LEU A 41 3.04 15.31 14.94
CA LEU A 41 2.68 13.93 14.64
C LEU A 41 3.61 12.90 15.30
N PHE A 42 4.89 13.22 15.44
CA PHE A 42 5.93 12.27 15.83
C PHE A 42 6.78 12.68 17.02
N GLY A 43 6.73 13.93 17.49
CA GLY A 43 7.62 14.47 18.54
C GLY A 43 7.63 13.69 19.85
N GLY A 44 6.51 13.02 20.21
CA GLY A 44 6.42 12.15 21.38
C GLY A 44 6.89 10.70 21.15
N THR A 45 7.37 10.36 19.96
CA THR A 45 7.74 8.99 19.59
C THR A 45 9.25 8.80 19.48
N TRP A 46 9.71 7.53 19.54
CA TRP A 46 11.12 7.22 19.30
C TRP A 46 11.59 7.71 17.93
N ILE A 47 10.80 7.47 16.88
CA ILE A 47 11.16 7.86 15.50
C ILE A 47 11.13 9.37 15.31
N GLY A 48 10.30 10.11 16.05
CA GLY A 48 10.31 11.57 16.05
C GLY A 48 11.60 12.14 16.61
N ASN A 49 12.17 11.50 17.65
CA ASN A 49 13.46 11.89 18.25
C ASN A 49 14.67 11.36 17.45
N HIS A 50 14.47 10.36 16.58
CA HIS A 50 15.51 9.73 15.75
C HIS A 50 15.04 9.59 14.29
N PRO A 51 14.66 10.70 13.61
CA PRO A 51 14.14 10.63 12.26
C PRO A 51 15.22 10.12 11.30
N THR A 52 14.77 9.35 10.30
CA THR A 52 15.64 8.94 9.21
C THR A 52 15.88 10.10 8.24
N LYS A 53 16.84 9.96 7.33
CA LYS A 53 17.08 10.97 6.28
C LYS A 53 15.92 11.02 5.26
N GLU A 54 15.09 9.97 5.21
CA GLU A 54 14.00 9.83 4.25
C GLU A 54 12.66 10.40 4.77
N HIS A 55 12.55 10.82 6.04
CA HIS A 55 11.31 11.42 6.55
C HIS A 55 10.90 12.65 5.73
N ASN A 56 9.61 12.82 5.50
CA ASN A 56 9.02 13.92 4.76
C ASN A 56 9.69 14.23 3.40
N SER A 57 10.10 13.17 2.67
CA SER A 57 10.88 13.33 1.44
C SER A 57 10.13 12.95 0.17
N TYR A 58 8.93 12.38 0.26
CA TYR A 58 8.25 11.74 -0.86
C TYR A 58 6.86 12.30 -1.14
N MET A 59 6.41 12.12 -2.38
CA MET A 59 5.00 12.23 -2.75
C MET A 59 4.31 10.92 -2.41
N ILE A 60 3.14 10.95 -1.78
CA ILE A 60 2.43 9.76 -1.30
C ILE A 60 1.27 9.41 -2.22
N ILE A 61 1.24 8.18 -2.74
CA ILE A 61 0.04 7.57 -3.31
C ILE A 61 -0.41 6.46 -2.37
N ARG A 62 -1.68 6.49 -1.96
CA ARG A 62 -2.29 5.46 -1.13
C ARG A 62 -3.46 4.80 -1.85
N TYR A 63 -3.35 3.51 -2.07
CA TYR A 63 -4.42 2.66 -2.56
C TYR A 63 -5.01 1.83 -1.42
N ASP A 64 -6.32 1.72 -1.36
CA ASP A 64 -7.05 0.96 -0.34
C ASP A 64 -7.99 -0.03 -1.05
N PHE A 65 -7.50 -1.26 -1.26
CA PHE A 65 -8.25 -2.29 -1.98
C PHE A 65 -9.41 -2.88 -1.16
N SER A 66 -9.52 -2.54 0.13
CA SER A 66 -10.69 -2.92 0.91
C SER A 66 -11.98 -2.28 0.42
N LYS A 67 -11.85 -1.14 -0.28
CA LYS A 67 -12.98 -0.38 -0.85
C LYS A 67 -13.42 -0.85 -2.23
N MET A 68 -12.76 -1.85 -2.77
CA MET A 68 -13.08 -2.39 -4.09
C MET A 68 -14.50 -2.95 -4.13
N VAL A 69 -15.31 -2.46 -5.06
CA VAL A 69 -16.66 -2.96 -5.30
C VAL A 69 -16.61 -4.13 -6.27
N MET A 70 -17.24 -5.25 -5.88
CA MET A 70 -17.31 -6.44 -6.73
C MET A 70 -18.27 -6.26 -7.88
N ALA A 71 -18.03 -6.98 -8.98
CA ALA A 71 -18.89 -7.04 -10.16
C ALA A 71 -18.85 -8.45 -10.76
N ASP A 72 -19.91 -8.83 -11.47
CA ASP A 72 -20.06 -10.17 -12.03
C ASP A 72 -19.32 -10.36 -13.38
N THR A 73 -18.60 -9.34 -13.83
CA THR A 73 -17.84 -9.37 -15.08
C THR A 73 -16.47 -8.72 -14.91
N ILE A 74 -15.49 -9.22 -15.68
CA ILE A 74 -14.12 -8.65 -15.69
C ILE A 74 -14.11 -7.16 -16.06
N LYS A 75 -14.98 -6.76 -17.00
CA LYS A 75 -15.11 -5.35 -17.38
C LYS A 75 -15.64 -4.49 -16.24
N GLY A 76 -16.62 -4.97 -15.49
CA GLY A 76 -17.15 -4.27 -14.31
C GLY A 76 -16.12 -4.18 -13.21
N LEU A 77 -15.37 -5.26 -12.97
CA LEU A 77 -14.26 -5.26 -12.01
C LEU A 77 -13.17 -4.27 -12.39
N ALA A 78 -12.77 -4.26 -13.67
CA ALA A 78 -11.76 -3.31 -14.17
C ALA A 78 -12.24 -1.85 -14.04
N GLN A 79 -13.52 -1.58 -14.32
CA GLN A 79 -14.10 -0.25 -14.16
C GLN A 79 -14.06 0.20 -12.69
N ASN A 80 -14.55 -0.65 -11.76
CA ASN A 80 -14.55 -0.34 -10.33
C ASN A 80 -13.13 -0.16 -9.79
N PHE A 81 -12.17 -0.95 -10.26
CA PHE A 81 -10.76 -0.80 -9.94
C PHE A 81 -10.22 0.56 -10.40
N ASN A 82 -10.51 0.94 -11.63
CA ASN A 82 -10.07 2.21 -12.19
C ASN A 82 -10.72 3.40 -11.47
N ASP A 83 -12.02 3.37 -11.22
CA ASP A 83 -12.74 4.44 -10.53
C ASP A 83 -12.17 4.68 -9.12
N LEU A 84 -11.82 3.60 -8.40
CA LEU A 84 -11.19 3.69 -7.08
C LEU A 84 -9.77 4.27 -7.15
N ASN A 85 -8.95 3.78 -8.06
CA ASN A 85 -7.51 4.03 -8.03
C ASN A 85 -7.08 5.29 -8.79
N CYS A 86 -7.83 5.74 -9.80
CA CYS A 86 -7.62 7.03 -10.44
C CYS A 86 -7.72 8.18 -9.42
N GLY A 87 -8.70 8.13 -8.51
CA GLY A 87 -8.86 9.13 -7.46
C GLY A 87 -7.64 9.24 -6.53
N SER A 88 -6.94 8.14 -6.25
CA SER A 88 -5.72 8.17 -5.43
C SER A 88 -4.57 8.92 -6.11
N VAL A 89 -4.46 8.81 -7.43
CA VAL A 89 -3.46 9.54 -8.23
C VAL A 89 -3.81 11.03 -8.31
N ASP A 90 -5.09 11.36 -8.54
CA ASP A 90 -5.59 12.75 -8.52
C ASP A 90 -5.28 13.44 -7.17
N VAL A 91 -5.55 12.76 -6.05
CA VAL A 91 -5.27 13.27 -4.69
C VAL A 91 -3.78 13.56 -4.50
N MET A 92 -2.89 12.69 -4.98
CA MET A 92 -1.44 12.92 -4.89
C MET A 92 -1.03 14.17 -5.68
N VAL A 93 -1.51 14.34 -6.91
CA VAL A 93 -1.23 15.53 -7.73
C VAL A 93 -1.77 16.79 -7.04
N GLU A 94 -2.99 16.75 -6.50
CA GLU A 94 -3.60 17.87 -5.81
C GLU A 94 -2.83 18.29 -4.55
N HIS A 95 -2.37 17.32 -3.75
CA HIS A 95 -1.56 17.60 -2.56
C HIS A 95 -0.16 18.16 -2.89
N ASN A 96 0.30 17.96 -4.12
CA ASN A 96 1.59 18.44 -4.58
C ASN A 96 1.46 19.50 -5.70
N ARG A 97 0.40 20.33 -5.68
CA ARG A 97 0.14 21.38 -6.66
C ARG A 97 1.30 22.40 -6.78
N ASP A 98 2.04 22.58 -5.70
CA ASP A 98 3.26 23.40 -5.71
C ASP A 98 4.32 22.90 -6.71
N LEU A 99 4.35 21.60 -7.00
CA LEU A 99 5.23 20.98 -7.99
C LEU A 99 4.54 20.83 -9.34
N PHE A 100 3.30 20.35 -9.35
CA PHE A 100 2.58 20.00 -10.58
C PHE A 100 1.96 21.21 -11.31
N GLY A 101 1.77 22.34 -10.62
CA GLY A 101 1.18 23.54 -11.25
C GLY A 101 -0.14 23.22 -11.96
N ASP A 102 -0.21 23.55 -13.24
CA ASP A 102 -1.39 23.33 -14.10
C ASP A 102 -1.40 21.95 -14.80
N PHE A 103 -0.62 20.98 -14.32
CA PHE A 103 -0.61 19.64 -14.88
C PHE A 103 -2.02 19.06 -14.99
N GLN A 104 -2.32 18.51 -16.15
CA GLN A 104 -3.58 17.82 -16.43
C GLN A 104 -3.28 16.46 -17.06
N PHE A 105 -4.00 15.43 -16.63
CA PHE A 105 -3.90 14.12 -17.25
C PHE A 105 -4.42 14.14 -18.69
N THR A 106 -3.67 13.53 -19.60
CA THR A 106 -4.11 13.28 -20.99
C THR A 106 -4.98 12.03 -21.06
N THR A 107 -4.73 11.07 -20.17
CA THR A 107 -5.52 9.83 -20.03
C THR A 107 -6.29 9.87 -18.72
N ARG A 108 -7.61 9.64 -18.77
CA ARG A 108 -8.45 9.49 -17.58
C ARG A 108 -9.24 8.19 -17.61
N GLY A 109 -9.58 7.68 -16.43
CA GLY A 109 -10.40 6.46 -16.30
C GLY A 109 -9.62 5.15 -16.48
N ASP A 110 -8.28 5.20 -16.49
CA ASP A 110 -7.39 4.03 -16.49
C ASP A 110 -6.28 4.28 -15.45
N ALA A 111 -6.37 3.57 -14.32
CA ALA A 111 -5.47 3.77 -13.19
C ALA A 111 -4.00 3.49 -13.53
N SER A 112 -3.75 2.49 -14.39
CA SER A 112 -2.39 2.15 -14.80
C SER A 112 -1.77 3.26 -15.64
N LYS A 113 -2.52 3.78 -16.60
CA LYS A 113 -2.04 4.87 -17.48
C LYS A 113 -1.89 6.17 -16.74
N MET A 114 -2.83 6.53 -15.84
CA MET A 114 -2.69 7.73 -15.02
C MET A 114 -1.47 7.65 -14.11
N LEU A 115 -1.22 6.49 -13.49
CA LEU A 115 -0.02 6.27 -12.70
C LEU A 115 1.25 6.42 -13.54
N GLU A 116 1.31 5.77 -14.70
CA GLU A 116 2.45 5.86 -15.62
C GLU A 116 2.71 7.31 -16.08
N GLU A 117 1.65 8.03 -16.45
CA GLU A 117 1.74 9.42 -16.90
C GLU A 117 2.31 10.34 -15.82
N VAL A 118 1.81 10.25 -14.58
CA VAL A 118 2.28 11.07 -13.47
C VAL A 118 3.71 10.73 -13.06
N LEU A 119 4.10 9.45 -13.08
CA LEU A 119 5.48 9.03 -12.78
C LEU A 119 6.46 9.54 -13.82
N ASN A 120 6.09 9.48 -15.11
CA ASN A 120 6.90 10.02 -16.21
C ASN A 120 7.04 11.54 -16.13
N TYR A 121 5.94 12.24 -15.81
CA TYR A 121 5.94 13.69 -15.63
C TYR A 121 6.85 14.10 -14.46
N ALA A 122 6.68 13.47 -13.30
CA ALA A 122 7.48 13.74 -12.11
C ALA A 122 8.98 13.49 -12.36
N ARG A 123 9.32 12.40 -13.07
CA ARG A 123 10.71 12.09 -13.42
C ARG A 123 11.31 13.11 -14.38
N SER A 124 10.57 13.54 -15.39
CA SER A 124 11.05 14.52 -16.38
C SER A 124 11.30 15.92 -15.79
N HIS A 125 10.67 16.22 -14.65
CA HIS A 125 10.81 17.49 -13.92
C HIS A 125 11.66 17.35 -12.66
N GLU A 126 12.31 16.19 -12.46
CA GLU A 126 13.15 15.90 -11.29
C GLU A 126 12.43 16.10 -9.93
N PHE A 127 11.12 15.80 -9.88
CA PHE A 127 10.33 15.88 -8.66
C PHE A 127 10.76 14.80 -7.65
N PRO A 128 10.41 14.96 -6.36
CA PRO A 128 10.58 13.91 -5.38
C PRO A 128 9.93 12.60 -5.84
N LYS A 129 10.54 11.48 -5.48
CA LYS A 129 9.99 10.15 -5.82
C LYS A 129 8.64 9.92 -5.15
N VAL A 130 7.88 8.99 -5.70
CA VAL A 130 6.64 8.50 -5.10
C VAL A 130 6.96 7.41 -4.07
N TYR A 131 6.34 7.48 -2.90
CA TYR A 131 6.22 6.38 -1.94
C TYR A 131 4.80 5.84 -2.04
N LEU A 132 4.67 4.61 -2.50
CA LEU A 132 3.39 4.00 -2.81
C LEU A 132 2.98 3.04 -1.68
N LEU A 133 1.73 3.15 -1.23
CA LEU A 133 1.16 2.38 -0.14
C LEU A 133 -0.09 1.65 -0.64
N ILE A 134 -0.12 0.33 -0.50
CA ILE A 134 -1.30 -0.48 -0.84
C ILE A 134 -1.79 -1.19 0.41
N ASP A 135 -2.99 -0.82 0.86
CA ASP A 135 -3.64 -1.45 2.00
C ASP A 135 -4.60 -2.55 1.53
N GLU A 136 -4.55 -3.71 2.20
CA GLU A 136 -5.39 -4.89 1.90
C GLU A 136 -5.33 -5.36 0.44
N TYR A 137 -4.10 -5.48 -0.13
CA TYR A 137 -3.87 -5.85 -1.53
C TYR A 137 -4.58 -7.16 -1.93
N ASP A 138 -4.76 -8.07 -0.99
CA ASP A 138 -5.33 -9.40 -1.17
C ASP A 138 -6.86 -9.46 -0.96
N ASN A 139 -7.47 -8.39 -0.47
CA ASN A 139 -8.90 -8.40 -0.15
C ASN A 139 -9.78 -8.64 -1.38
N PHE A 140 -9.44 -7.97 -2.48
CA PHE A 140 -10.15 -8.09 -3.75
C PHE A 140 -10.05 -9.50 -4.34
N THR A 141 -8.86 -10.06 -4.42
CA THR A 141 -8.62 -11.42 -4.95
C THR A 141 -9.20 -12.51 -4.04
N ASN A 142 -9.16 -12.31 -2.73
CA ASN A 142 -9.83 -13.21 -1.77
C ASN A 142 -11.35 -13.21 -1.91
N GLN A 143 -11.95 -12.06 -2.23
CA GLN A 143 -13.39 -11.98 -2.51
C GLN A 143 -13.75 -12.74 -3.79
N LEU A 144 -12.92 -12.64 -4.84
CA LEU A 144 -13.11 -13.42 -6.06
C LEU A 144 -13.05 -14.93 -5.81
N LEU A 145 -12.05 -15.41 -5.07
CA LEU A 145 -11.91 -16.82 -4.72
C LEU A 145 -13.10 -17.35 -3.91
N THR A 146 -13.67 -16.53 -3.02
CA THR A 146 -14.77 -16.97 -2.15
C THR A 146 -16.16 -16.88 -2.79
N ALA A 147 -16.38 -15.89 -3.66
CA ALA A 147 -17.72 -15.58 -4.17
C ALA A 147 -18.03 -16.19 -5.55
N TYR A 148 -17.04 -16.40 -6.40
CA TYR A 148 -17.28 -16.60 -7.83
C TYR A 148 -16.68 -17.87 -8.46
N ASN A 149 -16.08 -18.77 -7.68
CA ASN A 149 -15.42 -19.96 -8.25
C ASN A 149 -14.58 -19.67 -9.52
N ASP A 150 -13.30 -19.93 -9.44
CA ASP A 150 -12.28 -19.99 -10.49
C ASP A 150 -12.32 -19.09 -11.75
N PRO A 151 -13.39 -18.96 -12.59
CA PRO A 151 -13.24 -18.30 -13.88
C PRO A 151 -12.87 -16.81 -13.82
N LEU A 152 -13.53 -16.01 -12.98
CA LEU A 152 -13.22 -14.59 -12.85
C LEU A 152 -11.88 -14.35 -12.14
N TYR A 153 -11.53 -15.22 -11.18
CA TYR A 153 -10.24 -15.19 -10.54
C TYR A 153 -9.11 -15.47 -11.52
N GLU A 154 -9.24 -16.53 -12.34
CA GLU A 154 -8.28 -16.84 -13.39
C GLU A 154 -8.13 -15.68 -14.37
N GLU A 155 -9.24 -15.06 -14.79
CA GLU A 155 -9.23 -13.94 -15.73
C GLU A 155 -8.52 -12.70 -15.17
N VAL A 156 -8.70 -12.40 -13.87
CA VAL A 156 -8.02 -11.29 -13.16
C VAL A 156 -6.55 -11.57 -12.94
N THR A 157 -6.15 -12.83 -12.76
CA THR A 157 -4.78 -13.22 -12.47
C THR A 157 -3.98 -13.62 -13.71
N THR A 158 -4.60 -13.76 -14.89
CA THR A 158 -3.91 -14.09 -16.14
C THR A 158 -3.18 -12.92 -16.81
N ASN A 159 -2.43 -13.22 -17.88
CA ASN A 159 -1.33 -12.41 -18.40
C ASN A 159 -1.66 -10.97 -18.84
N ASP A 160 -2.88 -10.66 -19.23
CA ASP A 160 -3.29 -9.35 -19.75
C ASP A 160 -4.35 -8.66 -18.87
N SER A 161 -4.50 -9.08 -17.62
CA SER A 161 -5.47 -8.47 -16.71
C SER A 161 -5.10 -7.03 -16.36
N PHE A 162 -6.12 -6.22 -16.02
CA PHE A 162 -5.94 -4.84 -15.55
C PHE A 162 -5.05 -4.78 -14.27
N LEU A 163 -5.20 -5.77 -13.40
CA LEU A 163 -4.46 -5.84 -12.13
C LEU A 163 -2.97 -6.12 -12.37
N ARG A 164 -2.66 -7.07 -13.26
CA ARG A 164 -1.26 -7.33 -13.64
C ARG A 164 -0.63 -6.15 -14.37
N THR A 165 -1.38 -5.48 -15.23
CA THR A 165 -0.92 -4.27 -15.93
C THR A 165 -0.58 -3.18 -14.91
N PHE A 166 -1.42 -2.99 -13.90
CA PHE A 166 -1.18 -2.05 -12.82
C PHE A 166 0.12 -2.35 -12.04
N PHE A 167 0.32 -3.60 -11.64
CA PHE A 167 1.54 -4.01 -10.94
C PHE A 167 2.80 -3.97 -11.84
N LYS A 168 2.67 -4.19 -13.15
CA LYS A 168 3.78 -3.97 -14.10
C LYS A 168 4.22 -2.50 -14.13
N VAL A 169 3.30 -1.55 -14.10
CA VAL A 169 3.61 -0.12 -14.05
C VAL A 169 4.35 0.22 -12.74
N ILE A 170 3.89 -0.31 -11.60
CA ILE A 170 4.58 -0.11 -10.32
C ILE A 170 6.00 -0.67 -10.37
N LYS A 171 6.18 -1.88 -10.88
CA LYS A 171 7.50 -2.52 -11.03
C LYS A 171 8.43 -1.69 -11.92
N ALA A 172 7.92 -1.21 -13.06
CA ALA A 172 8.68 -0.33 -13.94
C ALA A 172 9.08 0.96 -13.22
N GLY A 173 8.15 1.61 -12.52
CA GLY A 173 8.41 2.83 -11.75
C GLY A 173 9.48 2.67 -10.67
N ILE A 174 9.54 1.49 -9.99
CA ILE A 174 10.62 1.15 -9.05
C ILE A 174 11.95 1.00 -9.80
N GLY A 175 11.97 0.22 -10.89
CA GLY A 175 13.17 -0.02 -11.69
C GLY A 175 13.76 1.25 -12.32
N GLU A 176 12.90 2.19 -12.71
CA GLU A 176 13.28 3.49 -13.29
C GLU A 176 13.58 4.56 -12.23
N GLY A 177 13.32 4.26 -10.96
CA GLY A 177 13.59 5.16 -9.85
C GLY A 177 12.58 6.28 -9.62
N SER A 178 11.40 6.23 -10.28
CA SER A 178 10.28 7.15 -10.04
C SER A 178 9.51 6.82 -8.77
N ILE A 179 9.43 5.53 -8.42
CA ILE A 179 8.91 5.02 -7.15
C ILE A 179 10.08 4.65 -6.24
N ARG A 180 10.09 5.16 -5.00
CA ARG A 180 11.09 4.80 -4.00
C ARG A 180 10.80 3.44 -3.39
N THR A 181 9.55 3.24 -3.00
CA THR A 181 9.09 2.01 -2.33
C THR A 181 7.61 1.81 -2.64
N CYS A 182 7.21 0.56 -2.82
CA CYS A 182 5.81 0.13 -2.81
C CYS A 182 5.58 -0.78 -1.61
N PHE A 183 5.03 -0.24 -0.52
CA PHE A 183 4.69 -1.01 0.69
C PHE A 183 3.28 -1.55 0.60
N CYS A 184 3.14 -2.87 0.69
CA CYS A 184 1.85 -3.56 0.63
C CYS A 184 1.50 -4.20 1.97
N THR A 185 0.22 -4.11 2.37
CA THR A 185 -0.33 -4.89 3.49
C THR A 185 -1.44 -5.83 3.04
N GLY A 186 -1.54 -6.98 3.71
CA GLY A 186 -2.56 -7.99 3.43
C GLY A 186 -2.70 -9.00 4.58
N VAL A 187 -3.46 -10.05 4.32
CA VAL A 187 -3.70 -11.16 5.25
C VAL A 187 -3.03 -12.44 4.77
N LEU A 188 -3.11 -12.75 3.47
CA LEU A 188 -2.63 -14.00 2.87
C LEU A 188 -1.59 -13.76 1.78
N PRO A 189 -0.53 -14.60 1.71
CA PRO A 189 0.47 -14.52 0.65
C PRO A 189 -0.01 -15.12 -0.69
N ALA A 190 -1.01 -15.99 -0.68
CA ALA A 190 -1.41 -16.83 -1.81
C ALA A 190 -1.73 -16.04 -3.11
N THR A 191 -2.29 -14.85 -2.95
CA THR A 191 -2.63 -14.00 -4.11
C THR A 191 -1.44 -13.25 -4.69
N MET A 192 -0.34 -13.12 -3.94
CA MET A 192 0.87 -12.51 -4.48
C MET A 192 1.52 -13.38 -5.55
N ASP A 193 1.60 -14.68 -5.37
CA ASP A 193 2.23 -15.59 -6.34
C ASP A 193 1.48 -15.55 -7.69
N ASP A 194 0.16 -15.48 -7.67
CA ASP A 194 -0.66 -15.38 -8.88
C ASP A 194 -0.55 -14.00 -9.55
N LEU A 195 -0.41 -12.95 -8.75
CA LEU A 195 -0.16 -11.59 -9.24
C LEU A 195 1.31 -11.38 -9.65
N THR A 196 2.25 -12.12 -9.03
CA THR A 196 3.70 -11.84 -9.07
C THR A 196 4.39 -12.32 -10.33
N SER A 197 3.78 -13.03 -11.26
CA SER A 197 4.42 -13.18 -12.57
C SER A 197 4.64 -11.80 -13.24
N GLY A 198 3.93 -10.75 -12.76
CA GLY A 198 4.17 -9.35 -13.10
C GLY A 198 4.90 -8.52 -12.05
N TYR A 199 4.95 -8.98 -10.77
CA TYR A 199 5.49 -8.23 -9.62
C TYR A 199 6.46 -9.06 -8.77
N ASN A 200 7.34 -9.81 -9.42
CA ASN A 200 8.33 -10.71 -8.80
C ASN A 200 9.45 -9.99 -8.00
N ILE A 201 9.26 -8.73 -7.65
CA ILE A 201 10.14 -7.94 -6.80
C ILE A 201 9.64 -7.86 -5.35
N ALA A 202 8.46 -8.44 -5.06
CA ALA A 202 7.85 -8.40 -3.73
C ALA A 202 8.70 -9.14 -2.70
N GLU A 203 8.91 -8.52 -1.54
CA GLU A 203 9.70 -9.04 -0.42
C GLU A 203 8.81 -9.21 0.81
N ILE A 204 8.51 -10.46 1.17
CA ILE A 204 7.62 -10.77 2.29
C ILE A 204 8.36 -10.62 3.62
N LEU A 205 8.08 -9.56 4.36
CA LEU A 205 8.75 -9.22 5.63
C LEU A 205 8.14 -9.89 6.86
N THR A 206 7.01 -10.54 6.71
CA THR A 206 6.20 -11.05 7.83
C THR A 206 6.95 -11.94 8.80
N LEU A 207 7.86 -12.78 8.30
CA LEU A 207 8.66 -13.72 9.07
C LEU A 207 10.11 -13.27 9.29
N GLU A 208 10.47 -12.11 8.77
CA GLU A 208 11.81 -11.55 8.98
C GLU A 208 12.01 -11.14 10.44
N PRO A 209 13.13 -11.51 11.08
CA PRO A 209 13.35 -11.27 12.51
C PRO A 209 13.16 -9.81 12.94
N ASN A 210 13.53 -8.86 12.09
CA ASN A 210 13.41 -7.42 12.36
C ASN A 210 11.94 -6.93 12.39
N PHE A 211 10.99 -7.71 11.85
CA PHE A 211 9.59 -7.31 11.68
C PHE A 211 8.60 -8.18 12.43
N LEU A 212 9.06 -9.20 13.17
CA LEU A 212 8.17 -10.12 13.90
C LEU A 212 7.25 -9.38 14.87
N ASN A 213 7.75 -8.36 15.55
CA ASN A 213 7.02 -7.57 16.56
C ASN A 213 6.53 -6.21 16.02
N MET A 214 6.48 -6.02 14.69
CA MET A 214 6.10 -4.71 14.12
C MET A 214 4.64 -4.36 14.39
N LEU A 215 3.74 -5.34 14.39
CA LEU A 215 2.30 -5.18 14.69
C LEU A 215 1.79 -6.34 15.52
N GLY A 216 0.76 -6.07 16.32
CA GLY A 216 0.17 -7.03 17.26
C GLY A 216 0.77 -6.86 18.65
N PHE A 217 0.65 -7.90 19.46
CA PHE A 217 1.18 -7.96 20.83
C PHE A 217 2.22 -9.07 20.94
N THR A 218 3.29 -8.80 21.65
CA THR A 218 4.25 -9.84 22.05
C THR A 218 3.62 -10.78 23.09
N TYR A 219 4.24 -11.93 23.29
CA TYR A 219 3.81 -12.86 24.35
C TYR A 219 3.85 -12.18 25.74
N GLU A 220 4.90 -11.43 26.02
CA GLU A 220 5.10 -10.74 27.31
C GLU A 220 4.05 -9.64 27.53
N GLU A 221 3.73 -8.85 26.50
CA GLU A 221 2.66 -7.85 26.56
C GLU A 221 1.31 -8.49 26.80
N THR A 222 1.02 -9.59 26.09
CA THR A 222 -0.23 -10.36 26.26
C THR A 222 -0.34 -10.96 27.66
N GLU A 223 0.72 -11.58 28.18
CA GLU A 223 0.75 -12.12 29.54
C GLU A 223 0.54 -11.03 30.59
N THR A 224 1.22 -9.90 30.42
CA THR A 224 1.09 -8.74 31.30
C THR A 224 -0.36 -8.24 31.31
N TYR A 225 -0.96 -8.05 30.12
CA TYR A 225 -2.35 -7.62 30.00
C TYR A 225 -3.34 -8.60 30.68
N LEU A 226 -3.19 -9.89 30.45
CA LEU A 226 -4.06 -10.92 31.02
C LEU A 226 -3.98 -10.98 32.56
N ARG A 227 -2.86 -10.62 33.18
CA ARG A 227 -2.73 -10.51 34.63
C ARG A 227 -3.57 -9.38 35.23
N TYR A 228 -3.83 -8.30 34.46
CA TYR A 228 -4.62 -7.16 34.91
C TYR A 228 -6.12 -7.26 34.58
N VAL A 229 -6.51 -8.13 33.65
CA VAL A 229 -7.92 -8.37 33.31
C VAL A 229 -8.43 -9.51 34.17
N PRO A 230 -9.34 -9.26 35.13
CA PRO A 230 -9.98 -10.36 35.89
C PRO A 230 -10.82 -11.18 34.90
N VAL A 231 -10.36 -12.39 34.59
CA VAL A 231 -11.13 -13.35 33.79
C VAL A 231 -12.20 -13.92 34.72
N SER A 232 -13.39 -13.34 34.69
CA SER A 232 -14.55 -13.92 35.32
C SER A 232 -15.00 -15.13 34.50
N TYR A 233 -14.56 -16.31 34.87
CA TYR A 233 -15.16 -17.56 34.40
C TYR A 233 -16.54 -17.73 35.02
N THR A 234 -17.52 -17.03 34.48
CA THR A 234 -18.92 -17.41 34.70
C THR A 234 -19.45 -17.82 33.34
N HIS A 235 -19.35 -19.13 33.09
CA HIS A 235 -20.31 -20.01 32.42
C HIS A 235 -19.58 -21.24 31.90
N LEU A 236 -19.62 -22.29 32.74
CA LEU A 236 -19.73 -23.65 32.25
C LEU A 236 -21.17 -23.92 31.87
#